data_37cda1b68a5c3f00198c8d7559e7570e
#
_entry.id   37cda1b68a5c3f00198c8d7559e7570e
#
_cell.length_a   1.000
_cell.length_b   1.000
_cell.length_c   1.000
_cell.angle_alpha   90.00
_cell.angle_beta   90.00
_cell.angle_gamma   90.00
#
_symmetry.space_group_name_H-M   'P 1'
#
loop_
_entity.id
_entity.type
_entity.pdbx_description
1 polymer ?
#
loop_
_entity_poly.entity_id
_entity_poly.type
_entity_poly.pdbx_seq_one_letter_code
_entity_poly.pdbx_strand_id
1 'polypeptide(L)'
;MKIILIALLLLVNVHAKSLFSNDSQVENSKYIAALKDLVISTQKTRGLTNSYLNGNTVALLLVFENKKDMKDAIGNMEASALSSDPVVNSRATAISQELIKLNRKSLKMEPSKAFEAYTEQIEQILMLAQTISRRNSKDLNPLGQDASTLMMEVILPMTEYVGRMRGMGSGIAAHKSITEDQKMKVFTMITEIDTLQNRVQENMQAILAKHPKAYNANVTTTMSSIKGDTIKYVNLTKTTLV
;
A
#
# COMPACT_ATOMS: atom_id res chain seq x y z
N MET A 1 -4.44 -14.21 1.12
CA MET A 1 -4.53 -12.78 0.77
C MET A 1 -4.90 -11.86 1.93
N LYS A 2 -5.87 -12.18 2.79
CA LYS A 2 -6.14 -11.42 4.02
C LYS A 2 -4.95 -11.38 5.00
N ILE A 3 -4.09 -12.39 4.99
CA ILE A 3 -2.99 -12.59 5.95
C ILE A 3 -1.82 -11.64 5.70
N ILE A 4 -1.43 -11.35 4.45
CA ILE A 4 -0.33 -10.40 4.14
C ILE A 4 -0.70 -8.99 4.59
N LEU A 5 -1.95 -8.59 4.39
CA LEU A 5 -2.46 -7.28 4.81
C LEU A 5 -2.55 -7.17 6.35
N ILE A 6 -2.93 -8.27 7.04
CA ILE A 6 -3.05 -8.34 8.49
C ILE A 6 -1.66 -8.38 9.15
N ALA A 7 -0.69 -9.09 8.57
CA ALA A 7 0.68 -9.12 9.09
C ALA A 7 1.37 -7.75 9.04
N LEU A 8 1.14 -6.96 7.98
CA LEU A 8 1.58 -5.56 7.91
C LEU A 8 0.91 -4.67 8.99
N LEU A 9 -0.35 -4.95 9.32
CA LEU A 9 -1.10 -4.23 10.35
C LEU A 9 -0.61 -4.54 11.78
N LEU A 10 -0.18 -5.77 12.04
CA LEU A 10 0.28 -6.19 13.38
C LEU A 10 1.65 -5.59 13.74
N LEU A 11 2.54 -5.37 12.78
CA LEU A 11 3.83 -4.71 13.03
C LEU A 11 3.67 -3.24 13.49
N VAL A 12 2.60 -2.57 13.07
CA VAL A 12 2.33 -1.17 13.44
C VAL A 12 1.65 -1.05 14.81
N ASN A 13 0.89 -2.05 15.25
CA ASN A 13 0.06 -1.92 16.44
C ASN A 13 0.67 -2.42 17.76
N VAL A 14 1.69 -3.29 17.72
CA VAL A 14 2.12 -4.02 18.93
C VAL A 14 2.97 -3.19 19.92
N HIS A 15 3.60 -2.10 19.48
CA HIS A 15 4.45 -1.27 20.35
C HIS A 15 4.45 0.22 20.01
N ALA A 16 3.38 0.75 19.39
CA ALA A 16 3.35 2.14 18.95
C ALA A 16 3.72 3.15 20.05
N LYS A 17 3.18 2.97 21.26
CA LYS A 17 3.46 3.87 22.39
C LYS A 17 4.92 3.88 22.88
N SER A 18 5.65 2.78 22.71
CA SER A 18 7.07 2.70 23.14
C SER A 18 8.04 3.24 22.09
N LEU A 19 7.60 3.42 20.84
CA LEU A 19 8.41 3.96 19.75
C LEU A 19 8.31 5.48 19.65
N PHE A 20 7.27 6.10 20.22
CA PHE A 20 7.01 7.54 20.13
C PHE A 20 7.33 8.23 21.46
N SER A 21 8.04 9.33 21.38
CA SER A 21 8.53 10.07 22.56
C SER A 21 7.70 11.31 22.89
N ASN A 22 6.77 11.73 22.01
CA ASN A 22 5.96 12.92 22.19
C ASN A 22 4.65 12.89 21.39
N ASP A 23 3.72 13.81 21.67
CA ASP A 23 2.40 13.92 21.04
C ASP A 23 2.47 14.14 19.52
N SER A 24 3.47 14.89 19.04
CA SER A 24 3.69 15.12 17.62
C SER A 24 3.94 13.81 16.86
N GLN A 25 4.71 12.88 17.43
CA GLN A 25 4.98 11.58 16.82
C GLN A 25 3.72 10.70 16.79
N VAL A 26 2.87 10.79 17.81
CA VAL A 26 1.58 10.10 17.85
C VAL A 26 0.67 10.62 16.72
N GLU A 27 0.57 11.93 16.53
CA GLU A 27 -0.22 12.53 15.46
C GLU A 27 0.32 12.17 14.06
N ASN A 28 1.64 12.20 13.87
CA ASN A 28 2.27 11.74 12.62
C ASN A 28 1.95 10.28 12.32
N SER A 29 1.98 9.41 13.34
CA SER A 29 1.64 8.00 13.19
C SER A 29 0.16 7.80 12.81
N LYS A 30 -0.76 8.54 13.43
CA LYS A 30 -2.19 8.52 13.07
C LYS A 30 -2.42 8.96 11.64
N TYR A 31 -1.72 10.01 11.20
CA TYR A 31 -1.85 10.51 9.83
C TYR A 31 -1.32 9.50 8.81
N ILE A 32 -0.16 8.87 9.07
CA ILE A 32 0.38 7.80 8.24
C ILE A 32 -0.59 6.61 8.19
N ALA A 33 -1.25 6.28 9.30
CA ALA A 33 -2.27 5.24 9.32
C ALA A 33 -3.48 5.61 8.44
N ALA A 34 -3.93 6.87 8.47
CA ALA A 34 -5.00 7.35 7.57
C ALA A 34 -4.59 7.29 6.09
N LEU A 35 -3.34 7.66 5.75
CA LEU A 35 -2.79 7.51 4.40
C LEU A 35 -2.73 6.05 3.96
N LYS A 36 -2.34 5.14 4.85
CA LYS A 36 -2.36 3.68 4.59
C LYS A 36 -3.78 3.20 4.23
N ASP A 37 -4.79 3.62 4.99
CA ASP A 37 -6.17 3.24 4.72
C ASP A 37 -6.66 3.80 3.38
N LEU A 38 -6.24 5.01 3.03
CA LEU A 38 -6.51 5.62 1.73
C LEU A 38 -5.81 4.84 0.59
N VAL A 39 -4.55 4.42 0.76
CA VAL A 39 -3.85 3.54 -0.21
C VAL A 39 -4.65 2.26 -0.42
N ILE A 40 -5.03 1.57 0.66
CA ILE A 40 -5.73 0.28 0.59
C ILE A 40 -7.08 0.42 -0.13
N SER A 41 -7.88 1.43 0.21
CA SER A 41 -9.18 1.66 -0.44
C SER A 41 -9.02 2.04 -1.91
N THR A 42 -7.99 2.83 -2.26
CA THR A 42 -7.68 3.19 -3.64
C THR A 42 -7.21 1.98 -4.46
N GLN A 43 -6.34 1.13 -3.91
CA GLN A 43 -5.91 -0.13 -4.55
C GLN A 43 -7.08 -1.08 -4.81
N LYS A 44 -8.00 -1.21 -3.85
CA LYS A 44 -9.22 -2.02 -4.03
C LYS A 44 -10.09 -1.44 -5.13
N THR A 45 -10.35 -0.12 -5.12
CA THR A 45 -11.15 0.55 -6.16
C THR A 45 -10.51 0.37 -7.54
N ARG A 46 -9.19 0.54 -7.67
CA ARG A 46 -8.43 0.29 -8.91
C ARG A 46 -8.68 -1.11 -9.44
N GLY A 47 -8.49 -2.13 -8.60
CA GLY A 47 -8.64 -3.53 -9.01
C GLY A 47 -10.08 -3.88 -9.40
N LEU A 48 -11.06 -3.44 -8.62
CA LEU A 48 -12.49 -3.68 -8.90
C LEU A 48 -12.96 -2.92 -10.15
N THR A 49 -12.54 -1.66 -10.32
CA THR A 49 -12.83 -0.87 -11.53
C THR A 49 -12.23 -1.55 -12.76
N ASN A 50 -10.98 -2.00 -12.69
CA ASN A 50 -10.32 -2.71 -13.79
C ASN A 50 -11.06 -4.03 -14.13
N SER A 51 -11.47 -4.80 -13.12
CA SER A 51 -12.27 -6.02 -13.33
C SER A 51 -13.61 -5.72 -14.01
N TYR A 52 -14.32 -4.69 -13.54
CA TYR A 52 -15.59 -4.26 -14.13
C TYR A 52 -15.44 -3.82 -15.59
N LEU A 53 -14.48 -2.95 -15.87
CA LEU A 53 -14.25 -2.43 -17.23
C LEU A 53 -13.79 -3.51 -18.22
N ASN A 54 -13.24 -4.61 -17.72
CA ASN A 54 -12.89 -5.79 -18.51
C ASN A 54 -13.99 -6.87 -18.57
N GLY A 55 -15.22 -6.53 -18.17
CA GLY A 55 -16.40 -7.36 -18.39
C GLY A 55 -16.99 -8.08 -17.17
N ASN A 56 -16.36 -7.98 -15.98
CA ASN A 56 -16.93 -8.52 -14.75
C ASN A 56 -17.99 -7.59 -14.15
N THR A 57 -19.22 -7.70 -14.63
CA THR A 57 -20.34 -6.83 -14.20
C THR A 57 -20.65 -6.93 -12.70
N VAL A 58 -20.39 -8.08 -12.06
CA VAL A 58 -20.59 -8.28 -10.61
C VAL A 58 -19.68 -7.36 -9.78
N ALA A 59 -18.51 -6.99 -10.30
CA ALA A 59 -17.61 -6.09 -9.63
C ALA A 59 -18.19 -4.67 -9.39
N LEU A 60 -19.22 -4.27 -10.14
CA LEU A 60 -19.80 -2.92 -10.06
C LEU A 60 -20.29 -2.56 -8.65
N LEU A 61 -21.01 -3.46 -7.99
CA LEU A 61 -21.51 -3.24 -6.63
C LEU A 61 -20.35 -3.04 -5.65
N LEU A 62 -19.31 -3.86 -5.76
CA LEU A 62 -18.11 -3.76 -4.93
C LEU A 62 -17.32 -2.48 -5.20
N VAL A 63 -17.35 -1.97 -6.44
CA VAL A 63 -16.76 -0.66 -6.77
C VAL A 63 -17.47 0.45 -6.02
N PHE A 64 -18.81 0.46 -6.00
CA PHE A 64 -19.55 1.50 -5.27
C PHE A 64 -19.35 1.43 -3.77
N GLU A 65 -19.37 0.25 -3.18
CA GLU A 65 -19.09 0.03 -1.77
C GLU A 65 -17.69 0.55 -1.40
N ASN A 66 -16.68 0.15 -2.17
CA ASN A 66 -15.31 0.55 -1.87
C ASN A 66 -15.01 2.04 -2.18
N LYS A 67 -15.77 2.69 -3.07
CA LYS A 67 -15.72 4.16 -3.25
C LYS A 67 -16.23 4.89 -2.01
N LYS A 68 -17.17 4.31 -1.28
CA LYS A 68 -17.61 4.83 0.02
C LYS A 68 -16.47 4.72 1.05
N ASP A 69 -15.84 3.55 1.17
CA ASP A 69 -14.68 3.36 2.05
C ASP A 69 -13.56 4.37 1.74
N MET A 70 -13.30 4.62 0.46
CA MET A 70 -12.32 5.63 0.04
C MET A 70 -12.73 7.04 0.46
N LYS A 71 -14.01 7.40 0.35
CA LYS A 71 -14.51 8.70 0.80
C LYS A 71 -14.31 8.87 2.31
N ASP A 72 -14.58 7.83 3.09
CA ASP A 72 -14.39 7.84 4.53
C ASP A 72 -12.89 7.95 4.89
N ALA A 73 -12.02 7.27 4.15
CA ALA A 73 -10.56 7.37 4.30
C ALA A 73 -10.04 8.79 3.97
N ILE A 74 -10.57 9.43 2.92
CA ILE A 74 -10.28 10.85 2.61
C ILE A 74 -10.70 11.73 3.78
N GLY A 75 -11.92 11.58 4.29
CA GLY A 75 -12.42 12.36 5.42
C GLY A 75 -11.56 12.19 6.68
N ASN A 76 -11.12 10.97 6.99
CA ASN A 76 -10.24 10.69 8.12
C ASN A 76 -8.85 11.34 7.95
N MET A 77 -8.30 11.34 6.74
CA MET A 77 -7.05 12.03 6.43
C MET A 77 -7.20 13.55 6.63
N GLU A 78 -8.26 14.14 6.09
CA GLU A 78 -8.52 15.59 6.16
C GLU A 78 -8.85 16.06 7.58
N ALA A 79 -9.48 15.23 8.40
CA ALA A 79 -9.81 15.53 9.79
C ALA A 79 -8.62 15.42 10.75
N SER A 80 -7.47 14.89 10.30
CA SER A 80 -6.29 14.78 11.14
C SER A 80 -5.66 16.15 11.45
N ALA A 81 -5.12 16.31 12.67
CA ALA A 81 -4.43 17.53 13.08
C ALA A 81 -3.27 17.93 12.14
N LEU A 82 -2.55 16.95 11.60
CA LEU A 82 -1.45 17.18 10.65
C LEU A 82 -1.93 17.77 9.30
N SER A 83 -3.21 17.64 8.96
CA SER A 83 -3.78 18.25 7.75
C SER A 83 -3.76 19.77 7.78
N SER A 84 -3.57 20.40 8.94
CA SER A 84 -3.37 21.86 9.08
C SER A 84 -1.97 22.35 8.72
N ASP A 85 -0.96 21.44 8.60
CA ASP A 85 0.39 21.81 8.11
C ASP A 85 0.29 22.23 6.63
N PRO A 86 0.75 23.45 6.24
CA PRO A 86 0.53 23.98 4.90
C PRO A 86 1.11 23.09 3.77
N VAL A 87 2.23 22.43 4.02
CA VAL A 87 2.87 21.55 3.01
C VAL A 87 2.09 20.26 2.87
N VAL A 88 1.64 19.67 3.97
CA VAL A 88 0.81 18.46 3.98
C VAL A 88 -0.56 18.75 3.40
N ASN A 89 -1.19 19.85 3.83
CA ASN A 89 -2.52 20.26 3.39
C ASN A 89 -2.60 20.42 1.87
N SER A 90 -1.68 21.14 1.26
CA SER A 90 -1.67 21.37 -0.18
C SER A 90 -1.67 20.07 -0.98
N ARG A 91 -0.80 19.10 -0.59
CA ARG A 91 -0.72 17.80 -1.25
C ARG A 91 -1.93 16.91 -0.96
N ALA A 92 -2.36 16.86 0.30
CA ALA A 92 -3.52 16.07 0.70
C ALA A 92 -4.79 16.53 -0.02
N THR A 93 -5.01 17.84 -0.10
CA THR A 93 -6.15 18.43 -0.82
C THR A 93 -6.10 18.09 -2.32
N ALA A 94 -4.95 18.18 -2.96
CA ALA A 94 -4.79 17.81 -4.36
C ALA A 94 -5.12 16.34 -4.61
N ILE A 95 -4.61 15.43 -3.76
CA ILE A 95 -4.90 13.99 -3.82
C ILE A 95 -6.40 13.74 -3.64
N SER A 96 -7.03 14.34 -2.63
CA SER A 96 -8.46 14.20 -2.36
C SER A 96 -9.31 14.62 -3.56
N GLN A 97 -9.04 15.80 -4.12
CA GLN A 97 -9.78 16.34 -5.26
C GLN A 97 -9.65 15.44 -6.50
N GLU A 98 -8.43 14.97 -6.81
CA GLU A 98 -8.23 14.09 -7.96
C GLU A 98 -8.85 12.70 -7.75
N LEU A 99 -8.81 12.13 -6.55
CA LEU A 99 -9.50 10.88 -6.25
C LEU A 99 -11.02 11.02 -6.38
N ILE A 100 -11.60 12.09 -5.86
CA ILE A 100 -13.06 12.36 -5.99
C ILE A 100 -13.43 12.50 -7.47
N LYS A 101 -12.65 13.25 -8.24
CA LYS A 101 -12.86 13.43 -9.68
C LYS A 101 -12.70 12.12 -10.46
N LEU A 102 -11.66 11.35 -10.15
CA LEU A 102 -11.41 10.05 -10.76
C LEU A 102 -12.53 9.06 -10.46
N ASN A 103 -13.02 9.00 -9.22
CA ASN A 103 -14.15 8.15 -8.84
C ASN A 103 -15.44 8.42 -9.63
N ARG A 104 -15.66 9.67 -10.04
CA ARG A 104 -16.84 10.05 -10.86
C ARG A 104 -16.73 9.56 -12.30
N LYS A 105 -15.52 9.56 -12.88
CA LYS A 105 -15.32 9.29 -14.30
C LYS A 105 -14.80 7.88 -14.60
N SER A 106 -14.18 7.19 -13.65
CA SER A 106 -13.41 5.97 -13.87
C SER A 106 -14.19 4.85 -14.56
N LEU A 107 -15.49 4.69 -14.27
CA LEU A 107 -16.34 3.65 -14.87
C LEU A 107 -16.67 3.90 -16.36
N LYS A 108 -16.29 5.06 -16.91
CA LYS A 108 -16.49 5.43 -18.33
C LYS A 108 -15.16 5.57 -19.08
N MET A 109 -14.04 5.23 -18.43
CA MET A 109 -12.69 5.32 -19.01
C MET A 109 -12.30 3.99 -19.65
N GLU A 110 -11.31 4.06 -20.54
CA GLU A 110 -10.61 2.85 -20.99
C GLU A 110 -9.97 2.14 -19.79
N PRO A 111 -9.99 0.77 -19.73
CA PRO A 111 -9.51 0.03 -18.57
C PRO A 111 -8.07 0.38 -18.16
N SER A 112 -7.15 0.45 -19.13
CA SER A 112 -5.75 0.81 -18.88
C SER A 112 -5.59 2.21 -18.30
N LYS A 113 -6.30 3.19 -18.87
CA LYS A 113 -6.26 4.59 -18.42
C LYS A 113 -6.84 4.76 -17.02
N ALA A 114 -7.93 4.06 -16.70
CA ALA A 114 -8.48 4.07 -15.34
C ALA A 114 -7.49 3.46 -14.33
N PHE A 115 -6.88 2.34 -14.71
CA PHE A 115 -5.88 1.67 -13.88
C PHE A 115 -4.66 2.55 -13.61
N GLU A 116 -4.09 3.18 -14.63
CA GLU A 116 -2.95 4.08 -14.53
C GLU A 116 -3.27 5.32 -13.68
N ALA A 117 -4.44 5.94 -13.89
CA ALA A 117 -4.85 7.11 -13.12
C ALA A 117 -4.98 6.83 -11.61
N TYR A 118 -5.55 5.68 -11.22
CA TYR A 118 -5.56 5.26 -9.80
C TYR A 118 -4.16 4.95 -9.28
N THR A 119 -3.31 4.35 -10.11
CA THR A 119 -1.92 4.03 -9.75
C THR A 119 -1.13 5.30 -9.44
N GLU A 120 -1.27 6.33 -10.27
CA GLU A 120 -0.66 7.64 -10.05
C GLU A 120 -1.11 8.26 -8.71
N GLN A 121 -2.40 8.19 -8.38
CA GLN A 121 -2.88 8.70 -7.09
C GLN A 121 -2.32 7.93 -5.90
N ILE A 122 -2.19 6.60 -6.01
CA ILE A 122 -1.55 5.79 -4.97
C ILE A 122 -0.08 6.21 -4.79
N GLU A 123 0.65 6.45 -5.86
CA GLU A 123 2.03 6.94 -5.80
C GLU A 123 2.12 8.29 -5.09
N GLN A 124 1.20 9.22 -5.36
CA GLN A 124 1.14 10.51 -4.67
C GLN A 124 0.89 10.34 -3.16
N ILE A 125 -0.01 9.43 -2.76
CA ILE A 125 -0.26 9.13 -1.35
C ILE A 125 0.99 8.54 -0.69
N LEU A 126 1.67 7.60 -1.35
CA LEU A 126 2.90 6.99 -0.84
C LEU A 126 4.02 8.01 -0.70
N MET A 127 4.19 8.92 -1.66
CA MET A 127 5.16 10.02 -1.60
C MET A 127 4.86 10.99 -0.46
N LEU A 128 3.58 11.27 -0.19
CA LEU A 128 3.18 12.08 0.95
C LEU A 128 3.54 11.38 2.27
N ALA A 129 3.23 10.09 2.41
CA ALA A 129 3.57 9.29 3.58
C ALA A 129 5.08 9.25 3.84
N GLN A 130 5.88 9.02 2.79
CA GLN A 130 7.34 9.04 2.86
C GLN A 130 7.89 10.42 3.28
N THR A 131 7.32 11.50 2.73
CA THR A 131 7.72 12.87 3.07
C THR A 131 7.49 13.16 4.55
N ILE A 132 6.31 12.79 5.07
CA ILE A 132 5.96 12.98 6.48
C ILE A 132 6.87 12.13 7.37
N SER A 133 7.07 10.87 7.04
CA SER A 133 7.94 9.98 7.79
C SER A 133 9.36 10.50 7.86
N ARG A 134 9.96 10.93 6.74
CA ARG A 134 11.33 11.47 6.70
C ARG A 134 11.48 12.76 7.51
N ARG A 135 10.48 13.63 7.52
CA ARG A 135 10.49 14.87 8.34
C ARG A 135 10.54 14.56 9.83
N ASN A 136 9.85 13.52 10.25
CA ASN A 136 9.59 13.23 11.65
C ASN A 136 10.45 12.05 12.20
N SER A 137 11.12 11.30 11.33
CA SER A 137 11.93 10.15 11.75
C SER A 137 13.10 10.52 12.66
N LYS A 138 13.63 11.73 12.53
CA LYS A 138 14.76 12.22 13.36
C LYS A 138 14.43 12.26 14.85
N ASP A 139 13.16 12.44 15.18
CA ASP A 139 12.68 12.53 16.57
C ASP A 139 12.35 11.14 17.17
N LEU A 140 12.41 10.09 16.35
CA LEU A 140 12.22 8.72 16.81
C LEU A 140 13.49 8.20 17.49
N ASN A 141 13.31 7.24 18.41
CA ASN A 141 14.45 6.48 18.90
C ASN A 141 15.10 5.65 17.77
N PRO A 142 16.35 5.16 17.93
CA PRO A 142 17.07 4.47 16.86
C PRO A 142 16.32 3.29 16.25
N LEU A 143 15.59 2.49 17.05
CA LEU A 143 14.75 1.40 16.54
C LEU A 143 13.57 1.95 15.69
N GLY A 144 12.96 3.03 16.15
CA GLY A 144 11.86 3.69 15.42
C GLY A 144 12.33 4.27 14.08
N GLN A 145 13.55 4.83 14.01
CA GLN A 145 14.16 5.33 12.77
C GLN A 145 14.38 4.19 11.77
N ASP A 146 14.99 3.09 12.20
CA ASP A 146 15.26 1.94 11.37
C ASP A 146 13.95 1.28 10.89
N ALA A 147 12.96 1.14 11.78
CA ALA A 147 11.63 0.60 11.44
C ALA A 147 10.85 1.50 10.46
N SER A 148 10.93 2.82 10.64
CA SER A 148 10.33 3.81 9.73
C SER A 148 10.95 3.71 8.33
N THR A 149 12.26 3.61 8.25
CA THR A 149 12.99 3.44 6.98
C THR A 149 12.56 2.16 6.27
N LEU A 150 12.55 1.02 6.97
CA LEU A 150 12.10 -0.24 6.41
C LEU A 150 10.64 -0.15 5.88
N MET A 151 9.75 0.42 6.67
CA MET A 151 8.35 0.58 6.29
C MET A 151 8.19 1.42 5.02
N MET A 152 8.81 2.59 4.98
CA MET A 152 8.60 3.59 3.92
C MET A 152 9.38 3.29 2.65
N GLU A 153 10.58 2.72 2.75
CA GLU A 153 11.48 2.53 1.61
C GLU A 153 11.38 1.11 1.00
N VAL A 154 10.77 0.16 1.72
CA VAL A 154 10.72 -1.23 1.27
C VAL A 154 9.30 -1.80 1.33
N ILE A 155 8.65 -1.79 2.50
CA ILE A 155 7.37 -2.47 2.69
C ILE A 155 6.25 -1.79 1.90
N LEU A 156 6.12 -0.46 1.97
CA LEU A 156 5.08 0.27 1.24
C LEU A 156 5.21 0.12 -0.28
N PRO A 157 6.39 0.31 -0.90
CA PRO A 157 6.58 0.02 -2.32
C PRO A 157 6.23 -1.43 -2.68
N MET A 158 6.66 -2.42 -1.89
CA MET A 158 6.31 -3.82 -2.12
C MET A 158 4.79 -4.04 -2.09
N THR A 159 4.09 -3.42 -1.15
CA THR A 159 2.62 -3.49 -1.05
C THR A 159 1.95 -2.94 -2.31
N GLU A 160 2.51 -1.87 -2.90
CA GLU A 160 1.96 -1.31 -4.13
C GLU A 160 2.19 -2.25 -5.34
N TYR A 161 3.37 -2.84 -5.50
CA TYR A 161 3.60 -3.81 -6.59
C TYR A 161 2.68 -5.03 -6.48
N VAL A 162 2.47 -5.57 -5.27
CA VAL A 162 1.49 -6.64 -5.01
C VAL A 162 0.07 -6.16 -5.36
N GLY A 163 -0.29 -4.94 -5.00
CA GLY A 163 -1.58 -4.32 -5.32
C GLY A 163 -1.80 -4.14 -6.83
N ARG A 164 -0.78 -3.70 -7.56
CA ARG A 164 -0.81 -3.58 -9.04
C ARG A 164 -0.99 -4.94 -9.69
N MET A 165 -0.19 -5.91 -9.30
CA MET A 165 -0.24 -7.28 -9.84
C MET A 165 -1.63 -7.90 -9.61
N ARG A 166 -2.20 -7.75 -8.40
CA ARG A 166 -3.57 -8.20 -8.10
C ARG A 166 -4.61 -7.51 -8.97
N GLY A 167 -4.53 -6.18 -9.09
CA GLY A 167 -5.49 -5.39 -9.86
C GLY A 167 -5.41 -5.67 -11.36
N MET A 168 -4.22 -5.86 -11.90
CA MET A 168 -4.02 -6.26 -13.30
C MET A 168 -4.54 -7.68 -13.53
N GLY A 169 -4.19 -8.63 -12.67
CA GLY A 169 -4.67 -10.01 -12.74
C GLY A 169 -6.20 -10.12 -12.70
N SER A 170 -6.86 -9.27 -11.91
CA SER A 170 -8.34 -9.21 -11.90
C SER A 170 -8.92 -8.80 -13.25
N GLY A 171 -8.30 -7.84 -13.93
CA GLY A 171 -8.72 -7.41 -15.27
C GLY A 171 -8.47 -8.49 -16.32
N ILE A 172 -7.29 -9.12 -16.31
CA ILE A 172 -6.93 -10.21 -17.21
C ILE A 172 -7.91 -11.38 -17.04
N ALA A 173 -8.19 -11.77 -15.80
CA ALA A 173 -9.16 -12.85 -15.51
C ALA A 173 -10.57 -12.51 -15.99
N ALA A 174 -11.00 -11.26 -15.86
CA ALA A 174 -12.31 -10.80 -16.36
C ALA A 174 -12.38 -10.79 -17.89
N HIS A 175 -11.29 -10.35 -18.55
CA HIS A 175 -11.18 -10.32 -20.02
C HIS A 175 -10.90 -11.69 -20.64
N LYS A 176 -10.45 -12.67 -19.84
CA LYS A 176 -10.10 -14.05 -20.24
C LYS A 176 -9.00 -14.13 -21.31
N SER A 177 -8.19 -13.10 -21.44
CA SER A 177 -7.00 -13.06 -22.29
C SER A 177 -5.96 -12.12 -21.74
N ILE A 178 -4.69 -12.37 -22.09
CA ILE A 178 -3.55 -11.54 -21.70
C ILE A 178 -2.78 -11.12 -22.94
N THR A 179 -2.41 -9.85 -23.02
CA THR A 179 -1.55 -9.32 -24.08
C THR A 179 -0.06 -9.49 -23.71
N GLU A 180 0.83 -9.44 -24.70
CA GLU A 180 2.28 -9.51 -24.44
C GLU A 180 2.76 -8.34 -23.57
N ASP A 181 2.22 -7.12 -23.76
CA ASP A 181 2.51 -5.97 -22.89
C ASP A 181 2.09 -6.23 -21.43
N GLN A 182 0.93 -6.83 -21.21
CA GLN A 182 0.48 -7.21 -19.87
C GLN A 182 1.36 -8.28 -19.25
N LYS A 183 1.82 -9.28 -20.01
CA LYS A 183 2.79 -10.29 -19.53
C LYS A 183 4.09 -9.64 -19.09
N MET A 184 4.64 -8.74 -19.91
CA MET A 184 5.87 -8.02 -19.56
C MET A 184 5.72 -7.19 -18.30
N LYS A 185 4.60 -6.49 -18.13
CA LYS A 185 4.28 -5.74 -16.90
C LYS A 185 4.17 -6.65 -15.68
N VAL A 186 3.54 -7.83 -15.83
CA VAL A 186 3.45 -8.83 -14.74
C VAL A 186 4.84 -9.34 -14.36
N PHE A 187 5.70 -9.68 -15.33
CA PHE A 187 7.08 -10.10 -15.05
C PHE A 187 7.89 -9.03 -14.33
N THR A 188 7.78 -7.77 -14.77
CA THR A 188 8.44 -6.65 -14.09
C THR A 188 7.99 -6.53 -12.64
N MET A 189 6.68 -6.60 -12.38
CA MET A 189 6.15 -6.54 -11.01
C MET A 189 6.61 -7.71 -10.15
N ILE A 190 6.72 -8.92 -10.71
CA ILE A 190 7.25 -10.11 -10.02
C ILE A 190 8.71 -9.85 -9.60
N THR A 191 9.55 -9.35 -10.51
CA THR A 191 10.95 -9.05 -10.23
C THR A 191 11.10 -7.99 -9.13
N GLU A 192 10.28 -6.95 -9.16
CA GLU A 192 10.27 -5.91 -8.13
C GLU A 192 9.82 -6.45 -6.76
N ILE A 193 8.78 -7.29 -6.74
CA ILE A 193 8.31 -7.94 -5.51
C ILE A 193 9.39 -8.84 -4.92
N ASP A 194 10.05 -9.67 -5.74
CA ASP A 194 11.12 -10.56 -5.29
C ASP A 194 12.31 -9.74 -4.73
N THR A 195 12.69 -8.66 -5.41
CA THR A 195 13.77 -7.75 -4.97
C THR A 195 13.43 -7.10 -3.63
N LEU A 196 12.22 -6.54 -3.50
CA LEU A 196 11.79 -5.88 -2.27
C LEU A 196 11.60 -6.90 -1.13
N GLN A 197 11.13 -8.11 -1.42
CA GLN A 197 11.05 -9.19 -0.43
C GLN A 197 12.42 -9.56 0.16
N ASN A 198 13.45 -9.64 -0.67
CA ASN A 198 14.83 -9.87 -0.20
C ASN A 198 15.30 -8.71 0.68
N ARG A 199 15.05 -7.46 0.26
CA ARG A 199 15.36 -6.27 1.06
C ARG A 199 14.64 -6.24 2.40
N VAL A 200 13.39 -6.72 2.48
CA VAL A 200 12.68 -6.89 3.77
C VAL A 200 13.47 -7.81 4.69
N GLN A 201 13.90 -8.98 4.20
CA GLN A 201 14.65 -9.95 5.00
C GLN A 201 15.99 -9.37 5.49
N GLU A 202 16.76 -8.78 4.60
CA GLU A 202 18.07 -8.17 4.90
C GLU A 202 17.95 -7.05 5.92
N ASN A 203 17.04 -6.09 5.70
CA ASN A 203 16.86 -4.97 6.62
C ASN A 203 16.34 -5.42 7.99
N MET A 204 15.40 -6.39 8.04
CA MET A 204 14.94 -6.93 9.31
C MET A 204 16.05 -7.63 10.08
N GLN A 205 16.89 -8.42 9.41
CA GLN A 205 18.05 -9.05 10.07
C GLN A 205 19.01 -7.99 10.61
N ALA A 206 19.29 -6.93 9.86
CA ALA A 206 20.13 -5.83 10.31
C ALA A 206 19.52 -5.09 11.53
N ILE A 207 18.21 -4.82 11.51
CA ILE A 207 17.49 -4.20 12.62
C ILE A 207 17.57 -5.08 13.89
N LEU A 208 17.33 -6.38 13.76
CA LEU A 208 17.37 -7.31 14.89
C LEU A 208 18.80 -7.46 15.47
N ALA A 209 19.82 -7.45 14.62
CA ALA A 209 21.23 -7.47 15.05
C ALA A 209 21.62 -6.18 15.81
N LYS A 210 21.14 -5.03 15.33
CA LYS A 210 21.38 -3.71 15.96
C LYS A 210 20.57 -3.50 17.24
N HIS A 211 19.36 -4.09 17.30
CA HIS A 211 18.41 -3.92 18.39
C HIS A 211 17.95 -5.28 18.96
N PRO A 212 18.83 -6.07 19.61
CA PRO A 212 18.50 -7.44 20.02
C PRO A 212 17.35 -7.52 21.03
N LYS A 213 17.07 -6.45 21.78
CA LYS A 213 15.91 -6.36 22.69
C LYS A 213 14.56 -6.24 21.94
N ALA A 214 14.57 -5.89 20.66
CA ALA A 214 13.37 -5.85 19.82
C ALA A 214 12.97 -7.24 19.31
N TYR A 215 13.84 -8.23 19.45
CA TYR A 215 13.57 -9.61 19.05
C TYR A 215 12.46 -10.22 19.90
N ASN A 216 11.48 -10.79 19.24
CA ASN A 216 10.51 -11.71 19.84
C ASN A 216 10.05 -12.75 18.79
N ALA A 217 9.48 -13.86 19.28
CA ALA A 217 9.03 -14.96 18.42
C ALA A 217 7.99 -14.51 17.37
N ASN A 218 7.14 -13.54 17.71
CA ASN A 218 6.11 -13.03 16.79
C ASN A 218 6.74 -12.31 15.57
N VAL A 219 7.82 -11.57 15.75
CA VAL A 219 8.54 -10.91 14.65
C VAL A 219 9.06 -11.97 13.66
N THR A 220 9.73 -13.00 14.14
CA THR A 220 10.26 -14.07 13.29
C THR A 220 9.16 -14.83 12.56
N THR A 221 8.09 -15.18 13.27
CA THR A 221 6.92 -15.86 12.68
C THR A 221 6.28 -15.01 11.59
N THR A 222 6.09 -13.71 11.86
CA THR A 222 5.51 -12.75 10.90
C THR A 222 6.38 -12.62 9.65
N MET A 223 7.70 -12.50 9.80
CA MET A 223 8.63 -12.44 8.68
C MET A 223 8.57 -13.70 7.80
N SER A 224 8.54 -14.87 8.44
CA SER A 224 8.45 -16.15 7.73
C SER A 224 7.11 -16.28 6.99
N SER A 225 6.02 -15.83 7.58
CA SER A 225 4.70 -15.82 6.96
C SER A 225 4.66 -14.88 5.75
N ILE A 226 5.16 -13.65 5.89
CA ILE A 226 5.22 -12.68 4.77
C ILE A 226 6.01 -13.28 3.60
N LYS A 227 7.19 -13.85 3.86
CA LYS A 227 8.00 -14.50 2.83
C LYS A 227 7.24 -15.65 2.16
N GLY A 228 6.68 -16.56 2.95
CA GLY A 228 5.96 -17.73 2.44
C GLY A 228 4.74 -17.34 1.60
N ASP A 229 3.95 -16.38 2.06
CA ASP A 229 2.75 -15.92 1.34
C ASP A 229 3.10 -15.13 0.08
N THR A 230 4.19 -14.35 0.09
CA THR A 230 4.68 -13.65 -1.09
C THR A 230 5.12 -14.64 -2.17
N ILE A 231 5.91 -15.67 -1.81
CA ILE A 231 6.35 -16.72 -2.72
C ILE A 231 5.15 -17.47 -3.31
N LYS A 232 4.17 -17.86 -2.49
CA LYS A 232 2.95 -18.53 -2.97
C LYS A 232 2.18 -17.67 -3.96
N TYR A 233 2.05 -16.38 -3.66
CA TYR A 233 1.34 -15.45 -4.53
C TYR A 233 2.05 -15.24 -5.88
N VAL A 234 3.37 -15.05 -5.86
CA VAL A 234 4.20 -14.91 -7.06
C VAL A 234 4.11 -16.18 -7.92
N ASN A 235 4.25 -17.37 -7.31
CA ASN A 235 4.16 -18.64 -8.03
C ASN A 235 2.76 -18.84 -8.64
N LEU A 236 1.69 -18.56 -7.90
CA LEU A 236 0.33 -18.61 -8.44
C LEU A 236 0.17 -17.67 -9.64
N THR A 237 0.71 -16.47 -9.56
CA THR A 237 0.66 -15.51 -10.67
C THR A 237 1.42 -16.02 -11.90
N LYS A 238 2.64 -16.55 -11.71
CA LYS A 238 3.44 -17.16 -12.79
C LYS A 238 2.69 -18.31 -13.48
N THR A 239 2.05 -19.17 -12.72
CA THR A 239 1.37 -20.37 -13.30
C THR A 239 -0.01 -20.06 -13.89
N THR A 240 -0.64 -18.94 -13.52
CA THR A 240 -2.02 -18.63 -13.93
C THR A 240 -2.08 -17.57 -15.03
N LEU A 241 -1.16 -16.60 -15.03
CA LEU A 241 -1.21 -15.43 -15.91
C LEU A 241 -0.09 -15.37 -16.95
N VAL A 242 0.96 -16.20 -16.80
CA VAL A 242 2.16 -16.18 -17.63
C VAL A 242 2.47 -17.55 -18.17
#